data_f69cd5e54ebc63a15ab8ae903ea6d07c
#
_entry.id   f69cd5e54ebc63a15ab8ae903ea6d07c
#
_cell.length_a   1.000
_cell.length_b   1.000
_cell.length_c   1.000
_cell.angle_alpha   90.00
_cell.angle_beta   90.00
_cell.angle_gamma   90.00
#
_symmetry.space_group_name_H-M   'P 1'
#
loop_
_entity.id
_entity.type
_entity.pdbx_description
1 polymer ?
#
loop_
_entity_poly.entity_id
_entity_poly.type
_entity_poly.pdbx_seq_one_letter_code
_entity_poly.pdbx_strand_id
1 'polypeptide(L)'
;FSPIVISSVVATVVSRLFLGNQPAFQVPGYDLVSPLELIAYAGVGVAAGLVALAFIRSVAASEDLFDAIPIPDYLKAGLGGLCVGTIGISLPQVFGVGYQTIDDALTGQLPMVALGMLLVAKLAATSITIGSGGSGGIFAPSLFLGATTGGLLGGLIHQVFPEATGSSGAYALVAMGALVAASTHAPITAIIMIFEMTQTIEIIPPLMTACVISTLVTSTFIRDSIYTQKLRRRGVDLAKDEDPNVLKSLFVRDIVDRQPEVIPASASFSRVMELIVESSHSEFFVESQEGDFIGAIYLRQVRRLMQEQEELRAIVVAGDMVED
;
A
#
# COMPACT_ATOMS: atom_id res chain seq x y z
N PHE A 1 0.27 11.36 10.09
CA PHE A 1 1.43 10.65 10.67
C PHE A 1 1.60 10.90 12.17
N SER A 2 1.52 12.16 12.66
CA SER A 2 1.82 12.52 14.05
C SER A 2 1.04 11.71 15.11
N PRO A 3 -0.29 11.49 15.02
CA PRO A 3 -1.02 10.69 16.01
C PRO A 3 -0.54 9.23 16.08
N ILE A 4 -0.19 8.64 14.94
CA ILE A 4 0.30 7.25 14.86
C ILE A 4 1.66 7.14 15.55
N VAL A 5 2.57 8.08 15.29
CA VAL A 5 3.90 8.10 15.91
C VAL A 5 3.79 8.27 17.43
N ILE A 6 2.98 9.24 17.90
CA ILE A 6 2.78 9.47 19.33
C ILE A 6 2.19 8.22 20.01
N SER A 7 1.17 7.62 19.41
CA SER A 7 0.54 6.40 19.93
C SER A 7 1.55 5.24 20.02
N SER A 8 2.37 5.05 18.98
CA SER A 8 3.40 4.01 18.95
C SER A 8 4.46 4.21 20.03
N VAL A 9 4.96 5.46 20.18
CA VAL A 9 5.96 5.79 21.21
C VAL A 9 5.40 5.55 22.62
N VAL A 10 4.18 6.03 22.88
CA VAL A 10 3.54 5.82 24.20
C VAL A 10 3.34 4.33 24.48
N ALA A 11 2.84 3.57 23.49
CA ALA A 11 2.67 2.12 23.63
C ALA A 11 3.99 1.41 23.93
N THR A 12 5.07 1.78 23.23
CA THR A 12 6.42 1.21 23.47
C THR A 12 6.93 1.54 24.86
N VAL A 13 6.79 2.78 25.33
CA VAL A 13 7.21 3.18 26.67
C VAL A 13 6.44 2.40 27.73
N VAL A 14 5.11 2.31 27.60
CA VAL A 14 4.26 1.55 28.53
C VAL A 14 4.65 0.07 28.53
N SER A 15 4.81 -0.53 27.34
CA SER A 15 5.23 -1.94 27.23
C SER A 15 6.57 -2.20 27.93
N ARG A 16 7.58 -1.34 27.70
CA ARG A 16 8.90 -1.48 28.33
C ARG A 16 8.89 -1.30 29.83
N LEU A 17 8.01 -0.47 30.37
CA LEU A 17 7.84 -0.29 31.82
C LEU A 17 7.31 -1.55 32.50
N PHE A 18 6.42 -2.31 31.86
CA PHE A 18 5.81 -3.50 32.45
C PHE A 18 6.53 -4.80 32.11
N LEU A 19 7.04 -4.94 30.88
CA LEU A 19 7.63 -6.16 30.34
C LEU A 19 9.16 -6.13 30.28
N GLY A 20 9.76 -4.97 30.56
CA GLY A 20 11.20 -4.78 30.41
C GLY A 20 11.61 -4.53 28.93
N ASN A 21 12.91 -4.31 28.74
CA ASN A 21 13.49 -4.06 27.42
C ASN A 21 13.97 -5.36 26.76
N GLN A 22 13.06 -6.33 26.59
CA GLN A 22 13.36 -7.61 25.94
C GLN A 22 12.99 -7.52 24.45
N PRO A 23 13.82 -8.09 23.52
CA PRO A 23 13.44 -8.22 22.13
C PRO A 23 12.23 -9.14 21.98
N ALA A 24 11.46 -8.95 20.90
CA ALA A 24 10.26 -9.76 20.62
C ALA A 24 10.61 -11.22 20.31
N PHE A 25 11.78 -11.45 19.70
CA PHE A 25 12.34 -12.78 19.42
C PHE A 25 13.76 -12.89 19.98
N GLN A 26 14.02 -13.98 20.69
CA GLN A 26 15.36 -14.31 21.15
C GLN A 26 16.10 -15.03 20.03
N VAL A 27 17.04 -14.33 19.40
CA VAL A 27 17.87 -14.93 18.36
C VAL A 27 19.13 -15.48 18.98
N PRO A 28 19.48 -16.77 18.78
CA PRO A 28 20.80 -17.29 19.11
C PRO A 28 21.86 -16.44 18.39
N GLY A 29 23.00 -16.22 19.05
CA GLY A 29 24.06 -15.36 18.53
C GLY A 29 24.30 -15.59 17.02
N TYR A 30 24.18 -14.53 16.26
CA TYR A 30 24.36 -14.56 14.80
C TYR A 30 25.78 -14.07 14.47
N ASP A 31 26.57 -14.93 13.85
CA ASP A 31 27.84 -14.57 13.27
C ASP A 31 27.84 -14.99 11.78
N LEU A 32 28.19 -14.07 10.90
CA LEU A 32 28.39 -14.37 9.47
C LEU A 32 29.66 -15.21 9.33
N VAL A 33 29.52 -16.50 9.10
CA VAL A 33 30.63 -17.46 9.05
C VAL A 33 31.52 -17.21 7.83
N SER A 34 30.95 -16.84 6.69
CA SER A 34 31.67 -16.60 5.45
C SER A 34 30.95 -15.59 4.54
N PRO A 35 31.71 -14.75 3.78
CA PRO A 35 31.09 -13.92 2.74
C PRO A 35 30.31 -14.71 1.67
N LEU A 36 30.67 -15.97 1.44
CA LEU A 36 29.94 -16.87 0.53
C LEU A 36 28.53 -17.22 1.02
N GLU A 37 28.29 -17.10 2.32
CA GLU A 37 26.98 -17.28 2.92
C GLU A 37 25.94 -16.28 2.41
N LEU A 38 26.38 -15.09 1.93
CA LEU A 38 25.47 -14.14 1.27
C LEU A 38 24.82 -14.69 0.01
N ILE A 39 25.48 -15.61 -0.70
CA ILE A 39 24.88 -16.30 -1.85
C ILE A 39 23.75 -17.24 -1.38
N ALA A 40 23.94 -17.92 -0.26
CA ALA A 40 22.89 -18.74 0.34
C ALA A 40 21.68 -17.87 0.78
N TYR A 41 21.92 -16.72 1.39
CA TYR A 41 20.87 -15.76 1.73
C TYR A 41 20.17 -15.19 0.48
N ALA A 42 20.89 -14.98 -0.62
CA ALA A 42 20.26 -14.64 -1.90
C ALA A 42 19.30 -15.72 -2.37
N GLY A 43 19.71 -16.99 -2.26
CA GLY A 43 18.84 -18.15 -2.55
C GLY A 43 17.60 -18.20 -1.64
N VAL A 44 17.78 -17.93 -0.35
CA VAL A 44 16.66 -17.81 0.60
C VAL A 44 15.73 -16.65 0.20
N GLY A 45 16.28 -15.52 -0.26
CA GLY A 45 15.50 -14.40 -0.78
C GLY A 45 14.63 -14.80 -1.98
N VAL A 46 15.18 -15.57 -2.93
CA VAL A 46 14.41 -16.10 -4.07
C VAL A 46 13.27 -17.00 -3.58
N ALA A 47 13.57 -17.94 -2.69
CA ALA A 47 12.56 -18.86 -2.17
C ALA A 47 11.47 -18.13 -1.37
N ALA A 48 11.84 -17.18 -0.52
CA ALA A 48 10.89 -16.32 0.21
C ALA A 48 10.00 -15.53 -0.76
N GLY A 49 10.56 -14.99 -1.85
CA GLY A 49 9.79 -14.33 -2.91
C GLY A 49 8.78 -15.24 -3.59
N LEU A 50 9.16 -16.50 -3.88
CA LEU A 50 8.25 -17.50 -4.46
C LEU A 50 7.13 -17.89 -3.47
N VAL A 51 7.46 -18.07 -2.19
CA VAL A 51 6.45 -18.36 -1.15
C VAL A 51 5.53 -17.17 -0.95
N ALA A 52 6.04 -15.93 -0.96
CA ALA A 52 5.21 -14.73 -0.90
C ALA A 52 4.26 -14.64 -2.10
N LEU A 53 4.75 -14.95 -3.31
CA LEU A 53 3.94 -15.04 -4.53
C LEU A 53 2.82 -16.08 -4.39
N ALA A 54 3.16 -17.26 -3.87
CA ALA A 54 2.18 -18.30 -3.60
C ALA A 54 1.15 -17.84 -2.56
N PHE A 55 1.59 -17.14 -1.51
CA PHE A 55 0.72 -16.61 -0.46
C PHE A 55 -0.26 -15.57 -1.01
N ILE A 56 0.22 -14.57 -1.76
CA ILE A 56 -0.62 -13.54 -2.39
C ILE A 56 -1.68 -14.18 -3.29
N ARG A 57 -1.26 -15.14 -4.14
CA ARG A 57 -2.17 -15.85 -5.05
C ARG A 57 -3.17 -16.73 -4.32
N SER A 58 -2.74 -17.41 -3.25
CA SER A 58 -3.63 -18.28 -2.47
C SER A 58 -4.72 -17.49 -1.73
N VAL A 59 -4.38 -16.32 -1.19
CA VAL A 59 -5.37 -15.42 -0.58
C VAL A 59 -6.38 -14.97 -1.63
N ALA A 60 -5.90 -14.51 -2.80
CA ALA A 60 -6.75 -14.09 -3.89
C ALA A 60 -7.66 -15.19 -4.42
N ALA A 61 -7.11 -16.38 -4.63
CA ALA A 61 -7.86 -17.55 -5.09
C ALA A 61 -8.90 -18.01 -4.06
N SER A 62 -8.57 -17.91 -2.78
CA SER A 62 -9.52 -18.22 -1.69
C SER A 62 -10.67 -17.22 -1.64
N GLU A 63 -10.41 -15.92 -1.82
CA GLU A 63 -11.46 -14.90 -1.94
C GLU A 63 -12.38 -15.22 -3.13
N ASP A 64 -11.82 -15.47 -4.32
CA ASP A 64 -12.60 -15.81 -5.51
C ASP A 64 -13.45 -17.08 -5.32
N LEU A 65 -12.88 -18.09 -4.64
CA LEU A 65 -13.60 -19.34 -4.35
C LEU A 65 -14.79 -19.12 -3.42
N PHE A 66 -14.62 -18.37 -2.34
CA PHE A 66 -15.72 -18.10 -1.41
C PHE A 66 -16.74 -17.13 -1.99
N ASP A 67 -16.33 -16.18 -2.84
CA ASP A 67 -17.25 -15.27 -3.54
C ASP A 67 -18.15 -16.01 -4.53
N ALA A 68 -17.65 -17.07 -5.15
CA ALA A 68 -18.43 -17.90 -6.07
C ALA A 68 -19.50 -18.76 -5.38
N ILE A 69 -19.44 -18.95 -4.06
CA ILE A 69 -20.42 -19.76 -3.32
C ILE A 69 -21.68 -18.89 -3.04
N PRO A 70 -22.85 -19.28 -3.53
CA PRO A 70 -24.09 -18.49 -3.39
C PRO A 70 -24.75 -18.68 -2.01
N ILE A 71 -24.04 -18.34 -0.93
CA ILE A 71 -24.54 -18.36 0.45
C ILE A 71 -24.28 -17.01 1.13
N PRO A 72 -25.01 -16.64 2.18
CA PRO A 72 -24.77 -15.43 2.95
C PRO A 72 -23.35 -15.38 3.55
N ASP A 73 -22.75 -14.19 3.62
CA ASP A 73 -21.35 -14.00 4.02
C ASP A 73 -21.02 -14.52 5.42
N TYR A 74 -21.96 -14.44 6.37
CA TYR A 74 -21.78 -14.99 7.71
C TYR A 74 -21.64 -16.53 7.71
N LEU A 75 -22.26 -17.23 6.75
CA LEU A 75 -22.07 -18.68 6.60
C LEU A 75 -20.75 -19.03 5.92
N LYS A 76 -20.25 -18.16 5.00
CA LYS A 76 -18.92 -18.33 4.40
C LYS A 76 -17.84 -18.30 5.48
N ALA A 77 -17.90 -17.32 6.39
CA ALA A 77 -16.97 -17.23 7.52
C ALA A 77 -17.07 -18.46 8.44
N GLY A 78 -18.28 -18.98 8.67
CA GLY A 78 -18.50 -20.21 9.43
C GLY A 78 -17.85 -21.44 8.78
N LEU A 79 -18.02 -21.61 7.47
CA LEU A 79 -17.39 -22.68 6.69
C LEU A 79 -15.87 -22.56 6.70
N GLY A 80 -15.33 -21.34 6.51
CA GLY A 80 -13.90 -21.06 6.60
C GLY A 80 -13.35 -21.43 7.98
N GLY A 81 -14.05 -21.05 9.05
CA GLY A 81 -13.69 -21.40 10.42
C GLY A 81 -13.67 -22.91 10.66
N LEU A 82 -14.63 -23.64 10.10
CA LEU A 82 -14.68 -25.11 10.19
C LEU A 82 -13.50 -25.75 9.46
N CYS A 83 -13.14 -25.27 8.26
CA CYS A 83 -11.96 -25.74 7.52
C CYS A 83 -10.68 -25.48 8.30
N VAL A 84 -10.49 -24.27 8.84
CA VAL A 84 -9.33 -23.92 9.65
C VAL A 84 -9.30 -24.71 10.95
N GLY A 85 -10.44 -24.94 11.57
CA GLY A 85 -10.58 -25.80 12.76
C GLY A 85 -10.11 -27.24 12.48
N THR A 86 -10.48 -27.81 11.34
CA THR A 86 -10.04 -29.16 10.93
C THR A 86 -8.52 -29.26 10.76
N ILE A 87 -7.90 -28.23 10.14
CA ILE A 87 -6.43 -28.13 10.03
C ILE A 87 -5.80 -28.06 11.42
N GLY A 88 -6.38 -27.23 12.31
CA GLY A 88 -5.86 -26.98 13.64
C GLY A 88 -5.98 -28.17 14.61
N ILE A 89 -6.90 -29.12 14.39
CA ILE A 89 -6.96 -30.38 15.16
C ILE A 89 -5.66 -31.18 14.95
N SER A 90 -5.13 -31.22 13.74
CA SER A 90 -3.90 -31.96 13.43
C SER A 90 -2.63 -31.13 13.68
N LEU A 91 -2.71 -29.82 13.50
CA LEU A 91 -1.58 -28.87 13.58
C LEU A 91 -1.99 -27.63 14.42
N PRO A 92 -2.09 -27.75 15.75
CA PRO A 92 -2.55 -26.63 16.61
C PRO A 92 -1.65 -25.39 16.55
N GLN A 93 -0.40 -25.53 16.13
CA GLN A 93 0.57 -24.44 15.93
C GLN A 93 0.13 -23.43 14.85
N VAL A 94 -0.84 -23.81 14.01
CA VAL A 94 -1.39 -22.93 12.96
C VAL A 94 -2.28 -21.84 13.55
N PHE A 95 -2.86 -22.04 14.74
CA PHE A 95 -3.73 -21.08 15.39
C PHE A 95 -2.98 -19.84 15.88
N GLY A 96 -3.68 -18.72 15.89
CA GLY A 96 -3.18 -17.45 16.39
C GLY A 96 -2.02 -16.88 15.58
N VAL A 97 -1.19 -16.07 16.24
CA VAL A 97 -0.02 -15.40 15.65
C VAL A 97 1.10 -16.40 15.36
N GLY A 98 1.29 -17.40 16.23
CA GLY A 98 2.28 -18.44 16.07
C GLY A 98 3.69 -18.05 16.54
N TYR A 99 3.83 -17.10 17.47
CA TYR A 99 5.14 -16.65 17.96
C TYR A 99 5.97 -17.78 18.56
N GLN A 100 5.36 -18.70 19.31
CA GLN A 100 6.07 -19.86 19.86
C GLN A 100 6.68 -20.72 18.74
N THR A 101 5.94 -20.97 17.68
CA THR A 101 6.46 -21.75 16.54
C THR A 101 7.57 -21.01 15.81
N ILE A 102 7.49 -19.67 15.74
CA ILE A 102 8.55 -18.84 15.18
C ILE A 102 9.81 -18.99 16.05
N ASP A 103 9.71 -18.89 17.37
CA ASP A 103 10.83 -19.08 18.30
C ASP A 103 11.44 -20.48 18.18
N ASP A 104 10.60 -21.52 18.10
CA ASP A 104 11.06 -22.91 17.90
C ASP A 104 11.79 -23.07 16.55
N ALA A 105 11.36 -22.35 15.50
CA ALA A 105 12.04 -22.34 14.21
C ALA A 105 13.38 -21.57 14.26
N LEU A 106 13.43 -20.44 14.98
CA LEU A 106 14.63 -19.63 15.18
C LEU A 106 15.69 -20.37 16.02
N THR A 107 15.25 -21.18 16.98
CA THR A 107 16.15 -21.99 17.83
C THR A 107 16.49 -23.35 17.22
N GLY A 108 15.93 -23.69 16.05
CA GLY A 108 16.18 -24.94 15.34
C GLY A 108 15.58 -26.18 16.03
N GLN A 109 14.58 -26.01 16.91
CA GLN A 109 13.94 -27.11 17.64
C GLN A 109 12.95 -27.91 16.79
N LEU A 110 12.50 -27.36 15.67
CA LEU A 110 11.54 -28.03 14.80
C LEU A 110 12.22 -28.90 13.73
N PRO A 111 11.77 -30.16 13.54
CA PRO A 111 12.27 -30.97 12.45
C PRO A 111 11.81 -30.41 11.09
N MET A 112 12.62 -30.60 10.04
CA MET A 112 12.35 -30.07 8.70
C MET A 112 10.98 -30.48 8.15
N VAL A 113 10.54 -31.70 8.40
CA VAL A 113 9.22 -32.18 7.96
C VAL A 113 8.10 -31.37 8.62
N ALA A 114 8.24 -31.05 9.92
CA ALA A 114 7.27 -30.21 10.63
C ALA A 114 7.25 -28.80 10.06
N LEU A 115 8.42 -28.20 9.77
CA LEU A 115 8.51 -26.87 9.15
C LEU A 115 7.79 -26.82 7.79
N GLY A 116 7.98 -27.84 6.94
CA GLY A 116 7.28 -27.94 5.66
C GLY A 116 5.77 -28.11 5.80
N MET A 117 5.30 -28.94 6.73
CA MET A 117 3.88 -29.12 7.01
C MET A 117 3.24 -27.81 7.55
N LEU A 118 3.92 -27.14 8.47
CA LEU A 118 3.45 -25.89 9.07
C LEU A 118 3.42 -24.76 8.05
N LEU A 119 4.38 -24.70 7.13
CA LEU A 119 4.40 -23.75 6.02
C LEU A 119 3.11 -23.88 5.18
N VAL A 120 2.80 -25.07 4.71
CA VAL A 120 1.61 -25.31 3.88
C VAL A 120 0.33 -25.11 4.67
N ALA A 121 0.26 -25.63 5.88
CA ALA A 121 -0.92 -25.52 6.73
C ALA A 121 -1.23 -24.05 7.11
N LYS A 122 -0.22 -23.25 7.47
CA LYS A 122 -0.40 -21.82 7.79
C LYS A 122 -0.82 -21.02 6.57
N LEU A 123 -0.20 -21.29 5.42
CA LEU A 123 -0.57 -20.64 4.16
C LEU A 123 -2.05 -20.93 3.83
N ALA A 124 -2.46 -22.19 3.90
CA ALA A 124 -3.86 -22.58 3.64
C ALA A 124 -4.83 -21.95 4.67
N ALA A 125 -4.54 -22.07 5.97
CA ALA A 125 -5.41 -21.56 7.02
C ALA A 125 -5.58 -20.05 6.94
N THR A 126 -4.51 -19.30 6.68
CA THR A 126 -4.58 -17.84 6.53
C THR A 126 -5.38 -17.45 5.29
N SER A 127 -5.13 -18.11 4.17
CA SER A 127 -5.86 -17.84 2.92
C SER A 127 -7.36 -18.15 3.07
N ILE A 128 -7.72 -19.26 3.70
CA ILE A 128 -9.12 -19.62 3.97
C ILE A 128 -9.77 -18.60 4.93
N THR A 129 -9.07 -18.21 6.01
CA THR A 129 -9.60 -17.24 6.98
C THR A 129 -9.94 -15.92 6.30
N ILE A 130 -9.01 -15.37 5.52
CA ILE A 130 -9.20 -14.08 4.85
C ILE A 130 -10.22 -14.21 3.71
N GLY A 131 -10.10 -15.25 2.90
CA GLY A 131 -10.96 -15.49 1.74
C GLY A 131 -12.43 -15.76 2.12
N SER A 132 -12.68 -16.40 3.25
CA SER A 132 -14.05 -16.63 3.75
C SER A 132 -14.73 -15.39 4.36
N GLY A 133 -14.02 -14.25 4.42
CA GLY A 133 -14.53 -13.03 5.06
C GLY A 133 -14.28 -12.98 6.57
N GLY A 134 -13.48 -13.92 7.11
CA GLY A 134 -13.04 -13.89 8.50
C GLY A 134 -12.09 -12.73 8.78
N SER A 135 -12.06 -12.26 10.02
CA SER A 135 -11.10 -11.25 10.47
C SER A 135 -9.73 -11.89 10.68
N GLY A 136 -8.71 -11.43 9.95
CA GLY A 136 -7.35 -11.93 10.07
C GLY A 136 -6.32 -10.92 9.61
N GLY A 137 -5.10 -11.00 10.17
CA GLY A 137 -3.95 -10.21 9.76
C GLY A 137 -3.10 -10.97 8.73
N ILE A 138 -2.33 -10.23 7.96
CA ILE A 138 -1.42 -10.77 6.93
C ILE A 138 0.01 -10.76 7.45
N PHE A 139 0.34 -9.78 8.31
CA PHE A 139 1.71 -9.53 8.77
C PHE A 139 2.28 -10.71 9.58
N ALA A 140 1.63 -11.13 10.65
CA ALA A 140 2.11 -12.22 11.49
C ALA A 140 2.18 -13.57 10.75
N PRO A 141 1.20 -13.95 9.92
CA PRO A 141 1.36 -15.08 9.01
C PRO A 141 2.56 -14.97 8.07
N SER A 142 2.89 -13.78 7.57
CA SER A 142 4.09 -13.60 6.73
C SER A 142 5.37 -13.89 7.50
N LEU A 143 5.49 -13.44 8.76
CA LEU A 143 6.61 -13.79 9.63
C LEU A 143 6.71 -15.32 9.83
N PHE A 144 5.60 -15.95 10.14
CA PHE A 144 5.54 -17.40 10.35
C PHE A 144 5.96 -18.18 9.09
N LEU A 145 5.40 -17.83 7.93
CA LEU A 145 5.76 -18.44 6.65
C LEU A 145 7.25 -18.22 6.31
N GLY A 146 7.78 -17.03 6.63
CA GLY A 146 9.19 -16.71 6.50
C GLY A 146 10.06 -17.58 7.40
N ALA A 147 9.76 -17.66 8.70
CA ALA A 147 10.50 -18.46 9.67
C ALA A 147 10.54 -19.94 9.27
N THR A 148 9.39 -20.51 8.88
CA THR A 148 9.29 -21.92 8.46
C THR A 148 10.03 -22.16 7.13
N THR A 149 9.94 -21.24 6.17
CA THR A 149 10.69 -21.34 4.90
C THR A 149 12.19 -21.27 5.11
N GLY A 150 12.64 -20.27 5.90
CA GLY A 150 14.06 -20.07 6.17
C GLY A 150 14.65 -21.17 7.03
N GLY A 151 13.92 -21.64 8.05
CA GLY A 151 14.33 -22.76 8.88
C GLY A 151 14.48 -24.06 8.09
N LEU A 152 13.56 -24.33 7.16
CA LEU A 152 13.62 -25.49 6.28
C LEU A 152 14.81 -25.41 5.33
N LEU A 153 14.99 -24.27 4.64
CA LEU A 153 16.09 -24.09 3.71
C LEU A 153 17.44 -24.02 4.42
N GLY A 154 17.52 -23.31 5.55
CA GLY A 154 18.73 -23.23 6.36
C GLY A 154 19.15 -24.60 6.87
N GLY A 155 18.19 -25.44 7.30
CA GLY A 155 18.46 -26.81 7.68
C GLY A 155 19.00 -27.65 6.51
N LEU A 156 18.46 -27.50 5.30
CA LEU A 156 18.96 -28.18 4.09
C LEU A 156 20.38 -27.71 3.71
N ILE A 157 20.60 -26.39 3.73
CA ILE A 157 21.89 -25.78 3.39
C ILE A 157 22.96 -26.21 4.40
N HIS A 158 22.64 -26.18 5.69
CA HIS A 158 23.57 -26.59 6.75
C HIS A 158 23.92 -28.09 6.69
N GLN A 159 23.00 -28.95 6.25
CA GLN A 159 23.33 -30.36 6.01
C GLN A 159 24.34 -30.58 4.89
N VAL A 160 24.32 -29.73 3.86
CA VAL A 160 25.23 -29.82 2.71
C VAL A 160 26.57 -29.14 2.97
N PHE A 161 26.54 -27.98 3.69
CA PHE A 161 27.71 -27.15 3.94
C PHE A 161 27.84 -26.76 5.42
N PRO A 162 28.07 -27.71 6.33
CA PRO A 162 28.03 -27.46 7.77
C PRO A 162 29.12 -26.47 8.26
N GLU A 163 30.29 -26.46 7.64
CA GLU A 163 31.41 -25.60 8.03
C GLU A 163 31.35 -24.18 7.44
N ALA A 164 30.52 -23.95 6.42
CA ALA A 164 30.46 -22.70 5.67
C ALA A 164 29.19 -21.88 5.97
N THR A 165 28.31 -22.39 6.82
CA THR A 165 26.97 -21.83 7.02
C THR A 165 26.62 -21.73 8.50
N GLY A 166 25.93 -20.66 8.87
CA GLY A 166 25.40 -20.47 10.20
C GLY A 166 24.24 -21.42 10.55
N SER A 167 23.64 -21.20 11.72
CA SER A 167 22.52 -22.00 12.20
C SER A 167 21.28 -21.83 11.33
N SER A 168 20.42 -22.86 11.29
CA SER A 168 19.12 -22.79 10.57
C SER A 168 18.25 -21.64 11.05
N GLY A 169 18.39 -21.20 12.29
CA GLY A 169 17.69 -20.05 12.86
C GLY A 169 18.07 -18.71 12.23
N ALA A 170 19.32 -18.53 11.82
CA ALA A 170 19.77 -17.34 11.12
C ALA A 170 19.05 -17.22 9.75
N TYR A 171 18.92 -18.31 9.03
CA TYR A 171 18.17 -18.37 7.77
C TYR A 171 16.67 -18.16 7.98
N ALA A 172 16.11 -18.69 9.08
CA ALA A 172 14.72 -18.46 9.48
C ALA A 172 14.45 -16.96 9.70
N LEU A 173 15.33 -16.28 10.42
CA LEU A 173 15.24 -14.86 10.69
C LEU A 173 15.31 -14.00 9.43
N VAL A 174 16.27 -14.27 8.56
CA VAL A 174 16.43 -13.55 7.28
C VAL A 174 15.20 -13.76 6.38
N ALA A 175 14.70 -14.99 6.31
CA ALA A 175 13.53 -15.30 5.50
C ALA A 175 12.23 -14.66 6.05
N MET A 176 12.11 -14.46 7.38
CA MET A 176 11.00 -13.70 7.96
C MET A 176 10.90 -12.30 7.36
N GLY A 177 12.01 -11.56 7.35
CA GLY A 177 12.05 -10.23 6.75
C GLY A 177 11.86 -10.27 5.25
N ALA A 178 12.50 -11.20 4.55
CA ALA A 178 12.39 -11.35 3.11
C ALA A 178 10.96 -11.63 2.66
N LEU A 179 10.21 -12.46 3.38
CA LEU A 179 8.82 -12.77 3.04
C LEU A 179 7.88 -11.60 3.33
N VAL A 180 8.08 -10.88 4.44
CA VAL A 180 7.35 -9.63 4.72
C VAL A 180 7.64 -8.60 3.63
N ALA A 181 8.90 -8.38 3.27
CA ALA A 181 9.30 -7.46 2.21
C ALA A 181 8.62 -7.78 0.87
N ALA A 182 8.62 -9.05 0.49
CA ALA A 182 8.04 -9.55 -0.76
C ALA A 182 6.50 -9.44 -0.78
N SER A 183 5.83 -9.79 0.33
CA SER A 183 4.36 -9.76 0.39
C SER A 183 3.79 -8.34 0.46
N THR A 184 4.52 -7.41 1.08
CA THR A 184 4.08 -6.03 1.28
C THR A 184 4.66 -5.05 0.25
N HIS A 185 5.67 -5.46 -0.53
CA HIS A 185 6.49 -4.60 -1.41
C HIS A 185 7.16 -3.44 -0.66
N ALA A 186 7.53 -3.67 0.61
CA ALA A 186 8.12 -2.66 1.49
C ALA A 186 9.43 -3.18 2.13
N PRO A 187 10.52 -3.35 1.37
CA PRO A 187 11.75 -3.95 1.87
C PRO A 187 12.39 -3.16 3.02
N ILE A 188 12.42 -1.82 2.95
CA ILE A 188 12.99 -0.99 4.00
C ILE A 188 12.21 -1.16 5.31
N THR A 189 10.87 -1.17 5.24
CA THR A 189 10.02 -1.37 6.41
C THR A 189 10.26 -2.75 7.04
N ALA A 190 10.37 -3.79 6.22
CA ALA A 190 10.64 -5.14 6.70
C ALA A 190 12.01 -5.26 7.40
N ILE A 191 13.05 -4.64 6.83
CA ILE A 191 14.40 -4.64 7.43
C ILE A 191 14.39 -3.96 8.80
N ILE A 192 13.84 -2.74 8.88
CA ILE A 192 13.76 -2.00 10.13
C ILE A 192 12.95 -2.76 11.18
N MET A 193 11.85 -3.38 10.76
CA MET A 193 10.95 -4.11 11.66
C MET A 193 11.62 -5.36 12.23
N ILE A 194 12.29 -6.17 11.42
CA ILE A 194 13.02 -7.34 11.91
C ILE A 194 14.18 -6.91 12.83
N PHE A 195 14.91 -5.85 12.47
CA PHE A 195 15.95 -5.29 13.32
C PHE A 195 15.40 -4.86 14.71
N GLU A 196 14.27 -4.14 14.74
CA GLU A 196 13.66 -3.71 16.00
C GLU A 196 13.16 -4.91 16.85
N MET A 197 12.63 -5.95 16.19
CA MET A 197 12.14 -7.15 16.87
C MET A 197 13.25 -8.03 17.45
N THR A 198 14.46 -7.96 16.90
CA THR A 198 15.60 -8.84 17.27
C THR A 198 16.73 -8.11 17.96
N GLN A 199 16.86 -6.81 17.73
CA GLN A 199 17.94 -5.95 18.22
C GLN A 199 19.35 -6.44 17.83
N THR A 200 19.49 -7.17 16.73
CA THR A 200 20.75 -7.76 16.24
C THR A 200 21.20 -7.01 14.98
N ILE A 201 22.34 -6.30 15.06
CA ILE A 201 22.87 -5.49 13.96
C ILE A 201 23.51 -6.35 12.88
N GLU A 202 24.15 -7.42 13.27
CA GLU A 202 24.91 -8.34 12.40
C GLU A 202 24.07 -8.99 11.33
N ILE A 203 22.74 -9.09 11.55
CA ILE A 203 21.78 -9.68 10.58
C ILE A 203 21.44 -8.73 9.43
N ILE A 204 21.73 -7.43 9.54
CA ILE A 204 21.29 -6.42 8.56
C ILE A 204 21.78 -6.70 7.13
N PRO A 205 23.08 -6.99 6.86
CA PRO A 205 23.55 -7.23 5.50
C PRO A 205 22.86 -8.42 4.80
N PRO A 206 22.77 -9.62 5.40
CA PRO A 206 22.03 -10.74 4.80
C PRO A 206 20.55 -10.46 4.67
N LEU A 207 19.94 -9.78 5.65
CA LEU A 207 18.55 -9.38 5.61
C LEU A 207 18.25 -8.42 4.45
N MET A 208 19.10 -7.40 4.24
CA MET A 208 18.98 -6.48 3.11
C MET A 208 19.05 -7.23 1.79
N THR A 209 20.03 -8.13 1.63
CA THR A 209 20.20 -8.93 0.42
C THR A 209 18.95 -9.76 0.13
N ALA A 210 18.45 -10.50 1.10
CA ALA A 210 17.27 -11.34 0.93
C ALA A 210 15.98 -10.54 0.71
N CYS A 211 15.78 -9.44 1.43
CA CYS A 211 14.61 -8.58 1.27
C CYS A 211 14.54 -7.93 -0.12
N VAL A 212 15.65 -7.43 -0.64
CA VAL A 212 15.68 -6.83 -1.98
C VAL A 212 15.42 -7.89 -3.04
N ILE A 213 16.09 -9.04 -2.96
CA ILE A 213 15.90 -10.13 -3.94
C ILE A 213 14.47 -10.67 -3.90
N SER A 214 13.92 -10.92 -2.72
CA SER A 214 12.56 -11.44 -2.59
C SER A 214 11.50 -10.47 -3.15
N THR A 215 11.68 -9.18 -2.89
CA THR A 215 10.81 -8.14 -3.45
C THR A 215 10.93 -8.06 -4.97
N LEU A 216 12.14 -8.12 -5.53
CA LEU A 216 12.36 -8.15 -6.99
C LEU A 216 11.68 -9.37 -7.63
N VAL A 217 11.85 -10.56 -7.04
CA VAL A 217 11.20 -11.78 -7.52
C VAL A 217 9.69 -11.60 -7.54
N THR A 218 9.09 -11.14 -6.44
CA THR A 218 7.63 -11.00 -6.35
C THR A 218 7.10 -9.92 -7.27
N SER A 219 7.75 -8.74 -7.33
CA SER A 219 7.31 -7.62 -8.16
C SER A 219 7.41 -7.89 -9.66
N THR A 220 8.27 -8.81 -10.09
CA THR A 220 8.35 -9.26 -11.49
C THR A 220 7.07 -9.99 -11.91
N PHE A 221 6.44 -10.74 -11.02
CA PHE A 221 5.23 -11.54 -11.33
C PHE A 221 3.93 -10.84 -10.93
N ILE A 222 3.93 -10.03 -9.87
CA ILE A 222 2.76 -9.33 -9.35
C ILE A 222 3.18 -7.89 -9.01
N ARG A 223 2.50 -6.90 -9.63
CA ARG A 223 2.75 -5.47 -9.36
C ARG A 223 2.15 -5.00 -8.05
N ASP A 224 1.08 -5.66 -7.61
CA ASP A 224 0.35 -5.28 -6.42
C ASP A 224 0.86 -6.04 -5.19
N SER A 225 1.04 -5.34 -4.08
CA SER A 225 1.24 -5.98 -2.78
C SER A 225 -0.04 -6.67 -2.32
N ILE A 226 0.06 -7.52 -1.31
CA ILE A 226 -1.11 -8.20 -0.71
C ILE A 226 -2.16 -7.21 -0.20
N TYR A 227 -1.77 -5.97 0.16
CA TYR A 227 -2.68 -4.90 0.58
C TYR A 227 -3.30 -4.16 -0.59
N THR A 228 -2.50 -3.79 -1.60
CA THR A 228 -2.97 -3.00 -2.75
C THR A 228 -3.84 -3.83 -3.68
N GLN A 229 -3.59 -5.14 -3.78
CA GLN A 229 -4.43 -6.06 -4.55
C GLN A 229 -5.90 -6.03 -4.08
N LYS A 230 -6.13 -6.00 -2.77
CA LYS A 230 -7.48 -5.92 -2.20
C LYS A 230 -8.17 -4.59 -2.51
N LEU A 231 -7.44 -3.49 -2.50
CA LEU A 231 -7.95 -2.16 -2.88
C LEU A 231 -8.30 -2.10 -4.37
N ARG A 232 -7.41 -2.63 -5.21
CA ARG A 232 -7.63 -2.70 -6.67
C ARG A 232 -8.86 -3.52 -7.05
N ARG A 233 -9.11 -4.63 -6.36
CA ARG A 233 -10.33 -5.44 -6.54
C ARG A 233 -11.60 -4.66 -6.18
N ARG A 234 -11.52 -3.70 -5.27
CA ARG A 234 -12.60 -2.78 -4.90
C ARG A 234 -12.70 -1.56 -5.82
N GLY A 235 -11.93 -1.51 -6.92
CA GLY A 235 -11.95 -0.41 -7.88
C GLY A 235 -11.08 0.79 -7.51
N VAL A 236 -10.30 0.71 -6.43
CA VAL A 236 -9.37 1.75 -6.00
C VAL A 236 -7.99 1.44 -6.58
N ASP A 237 -7.55 2.20 -7.58
CA ASP A 237 -6.23 2.05 -8.21
C ASP A 237 -5.27 3.11 -7.65
N LEU A 238 -4.47 2.72 -6.66
CA LEU A 238 -3.50 3.60 -6.00
C LEU A 238 -2.37 4.06 -6.94
N ALA A 239 -2.08 3.31 -8.01
CA ALA A 239 -1.06 3.70 -8.98
C ALA A 239 -1.51 4.89 -9.85
N LYS A 240 -2.82 5.10 -9.98
CA LYS A 240 -3.36 6.30 -10.64
C LYS A 240 -3.33 7.53 -9.75
N ASP A 241 -3.31 7.33 -8.43
CA ASP A 241 -3.30 8.42 -7.44
C ASP A 241 -1.87 8.91 -7.09
N GLU A 242 -0.82 8.27 -7.59
CA GLU A 242 0.56 8.77 -7.41
C GLU A 242 0.86 10.06 -8.19
N ASP A 243 0.02 10.45 -9.13
CA ASP A 243 0.07 11.76 -9.76
C ASP A 243 -1.29 12.47 -9.56
N PRO A 244 -1.49 13.14 -8.38
CA PRO A 244 -2.72 13.87 -8.09
C PRO A 244 -2.90 15.10 -8.99
N ASN A 245 -2.25 15.11 -10.15
CA ASN A 245 -2.43 16.13 -11.14
C ASN A 245 -3.75 15.86 -11.89
N VAL A 246 -4.86 16.01 -11.15
CA VAL A 246 -6.22 15.97 -11.71
C VAL A 246 -6.29 16.86 -12.96
N LEU A 247 -5.46 17.92 -13.00
CA LEU A 247 -5.31 18.82 -14.12
C LEU A 247 -4.76 18.13 -15.38
N LYS A 248 -3.99 17.04 -15.27
CA LYS A 248 -3.52 16.30 -16.46
C LYS A 248 -4.63 15.47 -17.13
N SER A 249 -5.69 15.14 -16.42
CA SER A 249 -6.83 14.40 -16.94
C SER A 249 -7.97 15.30 -17.38
N LEU A 250 -7.93 16.60 -17.04
CA LEU A 250 -8.91 17.60 -17.42
C LEU A 250 -8.46 18.29 -18.72
N PHE A 251 -9.28 18.20 -19.72
CA PHE A 251 -9.12 19.00 -20.95
C PHE A 251 -9.92 20.28 -20.81
N VAL A 252 -9.46 21.34 -21.46
CA VAL A 252 -10.21 22.62 -21.51
C VAL A 252 -11.66 22.43 -21.92
N ARG A 253 -11.91 21.51 -22.86
CA ARG A 253 -13.26 21.14 -23.33
C ARG A 253 -14.19 20.59 -22.24
N ASP A 254 -13.64 20.09 -21.11
CA ASP A 254 -14.40 19.45 -20.03
C ASP A 254 -14.85 20.49 -18.97
N ILE A 255 -14.21 21.65 -18.96
CA ILE A 255 -14.46 22.74 -18.01
C ILE A 255 -14.89 24.05 -18.68
N VAL A 256 -14.82 24.13 -20.02
CA VAL A 256 -15.22 25.34 -20.74
C VAL A 256 -16.73 25.53 -20.65
N ASP A 257 -17.14 26.72 -20.26
CA ASP A 257 -18.53 27.13 -20.39
C ASP A 257 -18.87 27.32 -21.89
N ARG A 258 -19.86 26.59 -22.34
CA ARG A 258 -20.31 26.63 -23.76
C ARG A 258 -21.41 27.63 -24.00
N GLN A 259 -21.85 28.33 -22.99
CA GLN A 259 -22.87 29.36 -23.05
C GLN A 259 -22.36 30.66 -22.43
N PRO A 260 -21.28 31.24 -23.02
CA PRO A 260 -20.78 32.51 -22.53
C PRO A 260 -21.80 33.60 -22.72
N GLU A 261 -21.86 34.56 -21.79
CA GLU A 261 -22.66 35.77 -22.00
C GLU A 261 -21.95 36.71 -22.97
N VAL A 262 -22.66 37.03 -24.07
CA VAL A 262 -22.13 37.86 -25.14
C VAL A 262 -22.89 39.16 -25.16
N ILE A 263 -22.17 40.28 -25.27
CA ILE A 263 -22.71 41.63 -25.30
C ILE A 263 -22.35 42.28 -26.64
N PRO A 264 -23.31 42.86 -27.35
CA PRO A 264 -22.99 43.63 -28.57
C PRO A 264 -22.11 44.84 -28.25
N ALA A 265 -21.10 45.13 -29.07
CA ALA A 265 -20.20 46.28 -28.86
C ALA A 265 -20.94 47.64 -28.77
N SER A 266 -22.11 47.73 -29.39
CA SER A 266 -22.96 48.91 -29.36
C SER A 266 -23.85 49.04 -28.11
N ALA A 267 -23.82 48.06 -27.21
CA ALA A 267 -24.65 48.12 -26.01
C ALA A 267 -24.23 49.25 -25.08
N SER A 268 -25.23 50.00 -24.61
CA SER A 268 -24.99 51.13 -23.69
C SER A 268 -24.49 50.67 -22.33
N PHE A 269 -23.78 51.52 -21.61
CA PHE A 269 -23.31 51.26 -20.26
C PHE A 269 -24.42 50.75 -19.29
N SER A 270 -25.62 51.34 -19.39
CA SER A 270 -26.78 50.90 -18.60
C SER A 270 -27.17 49.47 -18.90
N ARG A 271 -27.15 49.03 -20.16
CA ARG A 271 -27.46 47.67 -20.55
C ARG A 271 -26.40 46.65 -20.06
N VAL A 272 -25.13 47.07 -20.15
CA VAL A 272 -24.02 46.27 -19.58
C VAL A 272 -24.19 46.08 -18.06
N MET A 273 -24.60 47.14 -17.36
CA MET A 273 -24.86 47.08 -15.92
C MET A 273 -26.04 46.19 -15.53
N GLU A 274 -27.13 46.21 -16.30
CA GLU A 274 -28.25 45.31 -16.07
C GLU A 274 -27.80 43.84 -16.19
N LEU A 275 -27.09 43.49 -17.27
CA LEU A 275 -26.58 42.16 -17.50
C LEU A 275 -25.63 41.68 -16.37
N ILE A 276 -24.75 42.57 -15.91
CA ILE A 276 -23.82 42.27 -14.80
C ILE A 276 -24.57 42.00 -13.48
N VAL A 277 -25.67 42.66 -13.23
CA VAL A 277 -26.46 42.46 -12.01
C VAL A 277 -27.31 41.20 -12.09
N GLU A 278 -27.78 40.84 -13.27
CA GLU A 278 -28.62 39.65 -13.50
C GLU A 278 -27.80 38.40 -13.65
N SER A 279 -26.54 38.49 -14.12
CA SER A 279 -25.66 37.35 -14.41
C SER A 279 -24.91 36.88 -13.16
N SER A 280 -24.61 35.60 -13.15
CA SER A 280 -23.67 34.94 -12.21
C SER A 280 -22.20 34.96 -12.69
N HIS A 281 -21.96 35.44 -13.93
CA HIS A 281 -20.62 35.49 -14.51
C HIS A 281 -19.86 36.75 -14.09
N SER A 282 -18.53 36.64 -14.06
CA SER A 282 -17.62 37.75 -13.77
C SER A 282 -16.95 38.35 -15.01
N GLU A 283 -17.14 37.71 -16.13
CA GLU A 283 -16.54 38.04 -17.43
C GLU A 283 -17.62 38.04 -18.50
N PHE A 284 -17.62 39.05 -19.37
CA PHE A 284 -18.60 39.24 -20.43
C PHE A 284 -17.86 39.44 -21.74
N PHE A 285 -18.22 38.67 -22.76
CA PHE A 285 -17.55 38.73 -24.05
C PHE A 285 -18.27 39.72 -24.98
N VAL A 286 -17.48 40.53 -25.70
CA VAL A 286 -18.03 41.56 -26.58
C VAL A 286 -17.86 41.15 -28.03
N GLU A 287 -18.93 41.20 -28.80
CA GLU A 287 -18.96 40.90 -30.26
C GLU A 287 -19.29 42.10 -31.11
N SER A 288 -18.74 42.12 -32.32
CA SER A 288 -19.07 43.10 -33.34
C SER A 288 -20.48 42.87 -33.91
N GLN A 289 -20.99 43.80 -34.77
CA GLN A 289 -22.24 43.59 -35.52
C GLN A 289 -22.14 42.41 -36.48
N GLU A 290 -20.94 42.01 -36.85
CA GLU A 290 -20.68 40.88 -37.79
C GLU A 290 -20.53 39.53 -37.05
N GLY A 291 -20.56 39.54 -35.70
CA GLY A 291 -20.44 38.36 -34.86
C GLY A 291 -18.99 38.02 -34.49
N ASP A 292 -18.04 38.90 -34.77
CA ASP A 292 -16.64 38.65 -34.41
C ASP A 292 -16.35 39.03 -32.94
N PHE A 293 -15.54 38.24 -32.26
CA PHE A 293 -15.08 38.51 -30.93
C PHE A 293 -14.12 39.71 -30.90
N ILE A 294 -14.45 40.73 -30.12
CA ILE A 294 -13.66 41.97 -29.97
C ILE A 294 -12.79 41.92 -28.73
N GLY A 295 -13.31 41.34 -27.62
CA GLY A 295 -12.60 41.25 -26.34
C GLY A 295 -13.54 40.97 -25.21
N ALA A 296 -13.06 41.15 -23.96
CA ALA A 296 -13.84 40.87 -22.74
C ALA A 296 -13.95 42.07 -21.82
N ILE A 297 -15.09 42.18 -21.14
CA ILE A 297 -15.31 43.13 -20.05
C ILE A 297 -15.23 42.38 -18.73
N TYR A 298 -14.39 42.87 -17.83
CA TYR A 298 -14.23 42.33 -16.49
C TYR A 298 -14.90 43.19 -15.43
N LEU A 299 -15.51 42.59 -14.44
CA LEU A 299 -16.17 43.30 -13.32
C LEU A 299 -15.29 44.40 -12.68
N ARG A 300 -13.97 44.21 -12.65
CA ARG A 300 -13.03 45.20 -12.10
C ARG A 300 -13.00 46.53 -12.90
N GLN A 301 -13.18 46.43 -14.22
CA GLN A 301 -13.18 47.62 -15.11
C GLN A 301 -14.45 48.40 -14.92
N VAL A 302 -15.56 47.70 -14.85
CA VAL A 302 -16.86 48.30 -14.61
C VAL A 302 -16.89 49.08 -13.31
N ARG A 303 -16.28 48.54 -12.23
CA ARG A 303 -16.15 49.27 -10.95
C ARG A 303 -15.35 50.53 -11.06
N ARG A 304 -14.32 50.60 -11.90
CA ARG A 304 -13.53 51.82 -12.13
C ARG A 304 -14.38 52.87 -12.84
N LEU A 305 -15.08 52.52 -13.89
CA LEU A 305 -15.97 53.41 -14.64
C LEU A 305 -17.14 53.92 -13.77
N MET A 306 -17.60 53.14 -12.81
CA MET A 306 -18.62 53.57 -11.85
C MET A 306 -18.14 54.69 -10.90
N GLN A 307 -16.82 54.84 -10.72
CA GLN A 307 -16.23 55.90 -9.87
C GLN A 307 -15.90 57.15 -10.67
N GLU A 308 -15.90 57.09 -12.00
CA GLU A 308 -15.65 58.23 -12.86
C GLU A 308 -16.92 59.04 -13.10
N GLN A 309 -16.77 60.26 -13.67
CA GLN A 309 -17.84 61.26 -13.77
C GLN A 309 -19.10 60.73 -14.47
N GLU A 310 -20.25 61.13 -13.94
CA GLU A 310 -21.59 60.66 -14.40
C GLU A 310 -21.87 60.97 -15.89
N GLU A 311 -21.26 62.02 -16.45
CA GLU A 311 -21.39 62.45 -17.84
C GLU A 311 -20.78 61.44 -18.82
N LEU A 312 -19.72 60.73 -18.44
CA LEU A 312 -19.07 59.73 -19.30
C LEU A 312 -19.93 58.46 -19.47
N ARG A 313 -20.74 58.13 -18.44
CA ARG A 313 -21.59 56.92 -18.47
C ARG A 313 -22.68 56.96 -19.57
N ALA A 314 -23.08 58.15 -20.02
CA ALA A 314 -24.09 58.32 -21.05
C ALA A 314 -23.54 58.08 -22.46
N ILE A 315 -22.22 58.13 -22.65
CA ILE A 315 -21.56 58.09 -23.96
C ILE A 315 -20.84 56.76 -24.20
N VAL A 316 -20.38 56.10 -23.13
CA VAL A 316 -19.60 54.85 -23.20
C VAL A 316 -20.46 53.68 -23.65
N VAL A 317 -19.99 52.96 -24.64
CA VAL A 317 -20.57 51.68 -25.11
C VAL A 317 -19.68 50.48 -24.71
N ALA A 318 -20.24 49.29 -24.81
CA ALA A 318 -19.54 48.06 -24.45
C ALA A 318 -18.19 47.90 -25.16
N GLY A 319 -18.10 48.31 -26.42
CA GLY A 319 -16.86 48.28 -27.19
C GLY A 319 -15.74 49.14 -26.66
N ASP A 320 -16.07 50.25 -25.94
CA ASP A 320 -15.08 51.15 -25.31
C ASP A 320 -14.56 50.61 -23.96
N MET A 321 -15.23 49.57 -23.42
CA MET A 321 -14.93 48.95 -22.13
C MET A 321 -14.08 47.70 -22.26
N VAL A 322 -13.73 47.26 -23.47
CA VAL A 322 -12.98 46.03 -23.77
C VAL A 322 -11.50 46.18 -23.39
N GLU A 323 -10.94 45.17 -22.81
CA GLU A 323 -9.49 45.00 -22.66
C GLU A 323 -9.01 43.96 -23.66
N ASP A 324 -7.93 44.28 -24.42
CA ASP A 324 -7.29 43.41 -25.42
C ASP A 324 -6.71 42.13 -24.80
#